data_fa744101615b57d78786d5650a9fb080
#
_entry.id   fa744101615b57d78786d5650a9fb080
#
_cell.length_a   1.000
_cell.length_b   1.000
_cell.length_c   1.000
_cell.angle_alpha   90.00
_cell.angle_beta   90.00
_cell.angle_gamma   90.00
#
_symmetry.space_group_name_H-M   'P 1'
#
loop_
_entity.id
_entity.type
_entity.pdbx_description
1 polymer ?
#
loop_
_entity_poly.entity_id
_entity_poly.type
_entity_poly.pdbx_seq_one_letter_code
_entity_poly.pdbx_strand_id
1 'polypeptide(L)'
;PADPVPGDVDPVPAGQVGNRWFRVRRRILATCAIAVVLGLGYYFVSLAQVWITGRADDDGPVDAIVVMGAAQYDGRPSPQLAARLDHVVELWPQGIAPIVVVTGGNIPGDRFTEAEASATYLAERGVPLDALLHENDGSTSYESVEAVADLLAARGLDEVLIVTDPYHALRSRLIAEEVGLDARVSSTDTSVVTGGESLRRHLQEA
;
A
#
# COMPACT_ATOMS: atom_id res chain seq x y z
N PRO A 1 91.89 8.35 -20.23
CA PRO A 1 90.46 8.11 -20.48
C PRO A 1 89.70 8.45 -19.20
N ALA A 2 88.85 9.43 -19.27
CA ALA A 2 88.01 9.86 -18.16
C ALA A 2 86.69 9.04 -18.19
N ASP A 3 86.33 8.46 -17.04
CA ASP A 3 85.06 7.75 -16.87
C ASP A 3 83.86 8.69 -17.03
N PRO A 4 82.77 8.23 -17.63
CA PRO A 4 81.53 9.09 -17.77
C PRO A 4 80.89 9.27 -16.39
N VAL A 5 80.53 10.56 -16.10
CA VAL A 5 79.75 10.98 -14.93
C VAL A 5 78.32 10.35 -15.00
N PRO A 6 77.81 9.75 -13.94
CA PRO A 6 76.46 9.19 -13.93
C PRO A 6 75.47 10.35 -14.10
N GLY A 7 74.55 10.19 -15.08
CA GLY A 7 73.56 11.18 -15.43
C GLY A 7 72.63 11.51 -14.27
N ASP A 8 72.37 12.82 -14.16
CA ASP A 8 71.36 13.39 -13.27
C ASP A 8 69.97 12.80 -13.57
N VAL A 9 69.42 12.03 -12.65
CA VAL A 9 68.05 11.49 -12.79
C VAL A 9 67.13 12.55 -12.20
N ASP A 10 66.40 13.22 -13.06
CA ASP A 10 65.39 14.20 -12.67
C ASP A 10 64.40 13.61 -11.63
N PRO A 11 64.18 14.24 -10.50
CA PRO A 11 63.23 13.74 -9.49
C PRO A 11 61.82 13.78 -10.04
N VAL A 12 61.18 12.61 -10.07
CA VAL A 12 59.77 12.47 -10.42
C VAL A 12 58.93 13.36 -9.49
N PRO A 13 58.07 14.24 -10.01
CA PRO A 13 57.29 15.19 -9.17
C PRO A 13 56.26 14.43 -8.34
N ALA A 14 56.52 14.30 -7.03
CA ALA A 14 55.72 13.58 -6.05
C ALA A 14 54.33 14.20 -5.77
N GLY A 15 53.96 15.27 -6.45
CA GLY A 15 52.73 16.07 -6.13
C GLY A 15 51.44 15.71 -6.85
N GLN A 16 51.47 14.89 -7.92
CA GLN A 16 50.26 14.74 -8.77
C GLN A 16 49.35 13.59 -8.37
N VAL A 17 49.78 12.58 -7.65
CA VAL A 17 48.99 11.39 -7.31
C VAL A 17 48.01 11.69 -6.16
N GLY A 18 48.40 12.46 -5.16
CA GLY A 18 47.54 12.82 -4.02
C GLY A 18 46.31 13.65 -4.39
N ASN A 19 46.43 14.52 -5.40
CA ASN A 19 45.32 15.42 -5.79
C ASN A 19 44.21 14.74 -6.60
N ARG A 20 44.51 13.69 -7.32
CA ARG A 20 43.50 12.88 -8.05
C ARG A 20 42.65 12.03 -7.10
N TRP A 21 43.26 11.40 -6.12
CA TRP A 21 42.57 10.59 -5.09
C TRP A 21 41.63 11.43 -4.22
N PHE A 22 42.07 12.60 -3.81
CA PHE A 22 41.24 13.53 -3.03
C PHE A 22 40.02 14.01 -3.82
N ARG A 23 40.18 14.33 -5.12
CA ARG A 23 39.07 14.71 -6.00
C ARG A 23 38.09 13.57 -6.26
N VAL A 24 38.57 12.35 -6.47
CA VAL A 24 37.74 11.15 -6.66
C VAL A 24 36.93 10.87 -5.39
N ARG A 25 37.60 10.84 -4.22
CA ARG A 25 36.93 10.65 -2.93
C ARG A 25 35.85 11.72 -2.66
N ARG A 26 36.11 12.98 -2.95
CA ARG A 26 35.13 14.07 -2.79
C ARG A 26 33.95 13.93 -3.72
N ARG A 27 34.17 13.46 -4.96
CA ARG A 27 33.07 13.18 -5.91
C ARG A 27 32.22 12.02 -5.43
N ILE A 28 32.82 10.92 -4.99
CA ILE A 28 32.08 9.76 -4.45
C ILE A 28 31.25 10.20 -3.25
N LEU A 29 31.84 10.93 -2.29
CA LEU A 29 31.11 11.41 -1.12
C LEU A 29 29.93 12.35 -1.52
N ALA A 30 30.15 13.23 -2.49
CA ALA A 30 29.10 14.10 -2.99
C ALA A 30 27.96 13.32 -3.67
N THR A 31 28.30 12.33 -4.49
CA THR A 31 27.31 11.44 -5.14
C THR A 31 26.54 10.64 -4.09
N CYS A 32 27.20 10.08 -3.09
CA CYS A 32 26.53 9.37 -2.00
C CYS A 32 25.62 10.32 -1.19
N ALA A 33 26.07 11.54 -0.89
CA ALA A 33 25.24 12.52 -0.20
C ALA A 33 23.99 12.89 -1.00
N ILE A 34 24.13 13.10 -2.31
CA ILE A 34 22.99 13.39 -3.20
C ILE A 34 22.02 12.20 -3.23
N ALA A 35 22.54 10.96 -3.36
CA ALA A 35 21.69 9.77 -3.36
C ALA A 35 20.91 9.62 -2.03
N VAL A 36 21.55 9.89 -0.89
CA VAL A 36 20.88 9.89 0.42
C VAL A 36 19.80 10.96 0.49
N VAL A 37 20.08 12.20 0.04
CA VAL A 37 19.11 13.30 0.04
C VAL A 37 17.90 12.97 -0.85
N LEU A 38 18.15 12.41 -2.05
CA LEU A 38 17.07 12.00 -2.95
C LEU A 38 16.26 10.83 -2.35
N GLY A 39 16.90 9.85 -1.73
CA GLY A 39 16.23 8.75 -1.06
C GLY A 39 15.36 9.20 0.11
N LEU A 40 15.87 10.11 0.94
CA LEU A 40 15.09 10.73 2.03
C LEU A 40 13.93 11.57 1.48
N GLY A 41 14.16 12.35 0.42
CA GLY A 41 13.11 13.14 -0.23
C GLY A 41 11.98 12.25 -0.76
N TYR A 42 12.33 11.16 -1.47
CA TYR A 42 11.36 10.18 -1.93
C TYR A 42 10.56 9.57 -0.76
N TYR A 43 11.24 9.13 0.30
CA TYR A 43 10.59 8.55 1.47
C TYR A 43 9.60 9.51 2.14
N PHE A 44 9.97 10.78 2.32
CA PHE A 44 9.06 11.77 2.90
C PHE A 44 7.85 12.09 2.01
N VAL A 45 8.03 12.10 0.69
CA VAL A 45 6.92 12.27 -0.26
C VAL A 45 5.98 11.06 -0.19
N SER A 46 6.52 9.84 -0.19
CA SER A 46 5.74 8.61 -0.05
C SER A 46 4.95 8.59 1.27
N LEU A 47 5.60 8.91 2.39
CA LEU A 47 4.93 9.01 3.70
C LEU A 47 3.80 10.05 3.69
N ALA A 48 4.02 11.22 3.07
CA ALA A 48 2.98 12.24 2.94
C ALA A 48 1.79 11.74 2.10
N GLN A 49 2.04 11.00 1.02
CA GLN A 49 0.99 10.39 0.21
C GLN A 49 0.17 9.36 1.00
N VAL A 50 0.82 8.45 1.74
CA VAL A 50 0.12 7.49 2.62
C VAL A 50 -0.76 8.23 3.62
N TRP A 51 -0.23 9.28 4.24
CA TRP A 51 -0.96 10.08 5.23
C TRP A 51 -2.15 10.84 4.65
N ILE A 52 -2.00 11.44 3.48
CA ILE A 52 -3.07 12.20 2.79
C ILE A 52 -4.15 11.23 2.30
N THR A 53 -3.75 10.14 1.61
CA THR A 53 -4.70 9.15 1.08
C THR A 53 -5.47 8.45 2.21
N GLY A 54 -4.81 8.16 3.33
CA GLY A 54 -5.47 7.58 4.50
C GLY A 54 -6.50 8.48 5.19
N ARG A 55 -6.66 9.72 4.74
CA ARG A 55 -7.67 10.69 5.22
C ARG A 55 -8.62 11.17 4.12
N ALA A 56 -8.51 10.58 2.94
CA ALA A 56 -9.43 10.87 1.85
C ALA A 56 -10.78 10.21 2.16
N ASP A 57 -11.83 11.02 2.12
CA ASP A 57 -13.23 10.61 2.13
C ASP A 57 -13.80 11.03 0.77
N ASP A 58 -13.74 10.13 -0.19
CA ASP A 58 -14.28 10.38 -1.53
C ASP A 58 -15.58 9.58 -1.70
N ASP A 59 -16.67 10.12 -1.16
CA ASP A 59 -17.97 9.47 -1.05
C ASP A 59 -18.84 9.62 -2.31
N GLY A 60 -18.28 9.93 -3.46
CA GLY A 60 -19.01 9.98 -4.73
C GLY A 60 -19.57 8.62 -5.15
N PRO A 61 -20.65 8.58 -5.97
CA PRO A 61 -21.20 7.32 -6.48
C PRO A 61 -20.16 6.50 -7.22
N VAL A 62 -20.20 5.17 -7.01
CA VAL A 62 -19.35 4.17 -7.65
C VAL A 62 -20.16 2.93 -8.02
N ASP A 63 -19.56 2.01 -8.80
CA ASP A 63 -20.20 0.74 -9.15
C ASP A 63 -20.21 -0.24 -7.97
N ALA A 64 -19.16 -0.26 -7.17
CA ALA A 64 -19.04 -1.18 -6.04
C ALA A 64 -18.23 -0.58 -4.88
N ILE A 65 -18.61 -0.92 -3.65
CA ILE A 65 -17.75 -0.80 -2.47
C ILE A 65 -16.94 -2.08 -2.35
N VAL A 66 -15.61 -1.98 -2.20
CA VAL A 66 -14.71 -3.14 -2.01
C VAL A 66 -14.13 -3.09 -0.61
N VAL A 67 -14.43 -4.10 0.21
CA VAL A 67 -13.94 -4.18 1.59
C VAL A 67 -12.72 -5.07 1.64
N MET A 68 -11.57 -4.48 2.02
CA MET A 68 -10.33 -5.25 2.19
C MET A 68 -10.38 -6.15 3.43
N GLY A 69 -10.06 -7.43 3.25
CA GLY A 69 -9.94 -8.40 4.31
C GLY A 69 -8.88 -8.03 5.36
N ALA A 70 -8.96 -8.60 6.55
CA ALA A 70 -7.97 -8.41 7.62
C ALA A 70 -7.74 -9.69 8.42
N ALA A 71 -8.73 -10.17 9.15
CA ALA A 71 -8.75 -11.48 9.81
C ALA A 71 -10.16 -11.81 10.28
N GLN A 72 -10.43 -13.09 10.47
CA GLN A 72 -11.66 -13.59 11.10
C GLN A 72 -11.33 -14.65 12.16
N TYR A 73 -12.23 -14.89 13.10
CA TYR A 73 -12.13 -15.88 14.16
C TYR A 73 -13.42 -16.71 14.18
N ASP A 74 -13.38 -17.88 13.55
CA ASP A 74 -14.48 -18.83 13.51
C ASP A 74 -15.82 -18.23 13.01
N GLY A 75 -15.76 -17.48 11.88
CA GLY A 75 -16.89 -16.81 11.26
C GLY A 75 -17.23 -15.42 11.87
N ARG A 76 -16.40 -14.90 12.76
CA ARG A 76 -16.55 -13.56 13.32
C ARG A 76 -15.43 -12.67 12.83
N PRO A 77 -15.72 -11.48 12.29
CA PRO A 77 -14.68 -10.53 11.94
C PRO A 77 -13.80 -10.17 13.14
N SER A 78 -12.49 -10.07 12.91
CA SER A 78 -11.59 -9.47 13.89
C SER A 78 -11.99 -8.02 14.18
N PRO A 79 -11.56 -7.41 15.29
CA PRO A 79 -11.87 -6.00 15.57
C PRO A 79 -11.44 -5.05 14.44
N GLN A 80 -10.36 -5.38 13.73
CA GLN A 80 -9.90 -4.59 12.58
C GLN A 80 -10.82 -4.74 11.38
N LEU A 81 -11.23 -5.96 11.04
CA LEU A 81 -12.18 -6.21 9.96
C LEU A 81 -13.55 -5.62 10.30
N ALA A 82 -14.00 -5.77 11.55
CA ALA A 82 -15.26 -5.19 12.00
C ALA A 82 -15.31 -3.66 11.84
N ALA A 83 -14.21 -2.96 12.14
CA ALA A 83 -14.15 -1.50 11.93
C ALA A 83 -14.32 -1.10 10.47
N ARG A 84 -13.79 -1.87 9.51
CA ARG A 84 -14.02 -1.65 8.07
C ARG A 84 -15.47 -1.93 7.69
N LEU A 85 -16.04 -3.01 8.21
CA LEU A 85 -17.43 -3.39 7.94
C LEU A 85 -18.43 -2.40 8.55
N ASP A 86 -18.17 -1.90 9.75
CA ASP A 86 -18.98 -0.83 10.37
C ASP A 86 -18.99 0.42 9.50
N HIS A 87 -17.85 0.78 8.92
CA HIS A 87 -17.79 1.90 7.97
C HIS A 87 -18.63 1.65 6.71
N VAL A 88 -18.66 0.43 6.18
CA VAL A 88 -19.58 0.06 5.08
C VAL A 88 -21.04 0.20 5.49
N VAL A 89 -21.39 -0.19 6.72
CA VAL A 89 -22.76 -0.03 7.25
C VAL A 89 -23.18 1.45 7.31
N GLU A 90 -22.24 2.37 7.54
CA GLU A 90 -22.46 3.81 7.50
C GLU A 90 -22.61 4.36 6.06
N LEU A 91 -21.85 3.82 5.11
CA LEU A 91 -21.87 4.21 3.70
C LEU A 91 -23.08 3.65 2.94
N TRP A 92 -23.49 2.43 3.26
CA TRP A 92 -24.56 1.72 2.53
C TRP A 92 -25.88 2.50 2.40
N PRO A 93 -26.45 3.07 3.47
CA PRO A 93 -27.71 3.83 3.39
C PRO A 93 -27.59 5.12 2.59
N GLN A 94 -26.40 5.59 2.29
CA GLN A 94 -26.15 6.77 1.45
C GLN A 94 -26.32 6.46 -0.05
N GLY A 95 -26.41 5.17 -0.43
CA GLY A 95 -26.62 4.74 -1.80
C GLY A 95 -25.41 4.99 -2.70
N ILE A 96 -24.20 4.98 -2.14
CA ILE A 96 -22.95 5.23 -2.85
C ILE A 96 -22.69 4.17 -3.93
N ALA A 97 -23.05 2.91 -3.65
CA ALA A 97 -22.91 1.80 -4.60
C ALA A 97 -24.06 0.81 -4.49
N PRO A 98 -24.46 0.15 -5.59
CA PRO A 98 -25.45 -0.92 -5.57
C PRO A 98 -24.89 -2.27 -5.12
N ILE A 99 -23.54 -2.43 -5.05
CA ILE A 99 -22.84 -3.69 -4.78
C ILE A 99 -21.79 -3.47 -3.70
N VAL A 100 -21.61 -4.47 -2.84
CA VAL A 100 -20.48 -4.56 -1.90
C VAL A 100 -19.73 -5.85 -2.18
N VAL A 101 -18.45 -5.74 -2.50
CA VAL A 101 -17.54 -6.88 -2.65
C VAL A 101 -16.74 -7.03 -1.37
N VAL A 102 -16.88 -8.16 -0.70
CA VAL A 102 -16.09 -8.50 0.49
C VAL A 102 -14.98 -9.45 0.11
N THR A 103 -13.75 -9.16 0.55
CA THR A 103 -12.55 -9.91 0.16
C THR A 103 -11.89 -10.63 1.32
N GLY A 104 -11.17 -11.68 0.99
CA GLY A 104 -10.28 -12.40 1.87
C GLY A 104 -10.61 -13.89 1.99
N GLY A 105 -9.58 -14.70 1.77
CA GLY A 105 -9.61 -16.15 1.90
C GLY A 105 -9.58 -16.64 3.35
N ASN A 106 -9.07 -17.83 3.57
CA ASN A 106 -8.92 -18.43 4.89
C ASN A 106 -7.49 -18.96 5.10
N ILE A 107 -7.14 -19.13 6.37
CA ILE A 107 -5.92 -19.85 6.77
C ILE A 107 -6.25 -21.37 6.79
N PRO A 108 -5.31 -22.26 6.41
CA PRO A 108 -5.51 -23.68 6.47
C PRO A 108 -6.01 -24.15 7.84
N GLY A 109 -7.20 -24.79 7.86
CA GLY A 109 -7.87 -25.25 9.08
C GLY A 109 -9.05 -24.38 9.51
N ASP A 110 -9.20 -23.17 8.97
CA ASP A 110 -10.37 -22.32 9.20
C ASP A 110 -11.62 -22.89 8.50
N ARG A 111 -12.76 -22.75 9.14
CA ARG A 111 -14.07 -23.17 8.61
C ARG A 111 -14.72 -22.12 7.72
N PHE A 112 -14.31 -20.85 7.87
CA PHE A 112 -14.88 -19.70 7.19
C PHE A 112 -13.76 -18.88 6.54
N THR A 113 -14.07 -18.24 5.42
CA THR A 113 -13.23 -17.20 4.85
C THR A 113 -13.48 -15.85 5.53
N GLU A 114 -12.58 -14.90 5.33
CA GLU A 114 -12.81 -13.50 5.78
C GLU A 114 -14.00 -12.90 5.03
N ALA A 115 -14.14 -13.19 3.74
CA ALA A 115 -15.27 -12.74 2.93
C ALA A 115 -16.61 -13.31 3.43
N GLU A 116 -16.71 -14.60 3.78
CA GLU A 116 -17.93 -15.18 4.34
C GLU A 116 -18.31 -14.56 5.69
N ALA A 117 -17.33 -14.35 6.58
CA ALA A 117 -17.54 -13.68 7.87
C ALA A 117 -18.01 -12.23 7.66
N SER A 118 -17.42 -11.52 6.69
CA SER A 118 -17.79 -10.16 6.33
C SER A 118 -19.20 -10.04 5.78
N ALA A 119 -19.57 -10.93 4.85
CA ALA A 119 -20.91 -10.94 4.26
C ALA A 119 -21.99 -11.23 5.31
N THR A 120 -21.75 -12.20 6.19
CA THR A 120 -22.66 -12.48 7.31
C THR A 120 -22.84 -11.26 8.20
N TYR A 121 -21.74 -10.58 8.55
CA TYR A 121 -21.75 -9.39 9.38
C TYR A 121 -22.56 -8.23 8.77
N LEU A 122 -22.36 -8.00 7.46
CA LEU A 122 -23.08 -6.92 6.72
C LEU A 122 -24.57 -7.27 6.54
N ALA A 123 -24.90 -8.52 6.23
CA ALA A 123 -26.28 -8.97 6.08
C ALA A 123 -27.09 -8.80 7.39
N GLU A 124 -26.50 -9.13 8.53
CA GLU A 124 -27.10 -8.90 9.84
C GLU A 124 -27.38 -7.43 10.15
N ARG A 125 -26.69 -6.51 9.43
CA ARG A 125 -26.80 -5.04 9.59
C ARG A 125 -27.57 -4.34 8.47
N GLY A 126 -28.25 -5.14 7.62
CA GLY A 126 -29.19 -4.61 6.65
C GLY A 126 -28.66 -4.41 5.23
N VAL A 127 -27.44 -4.88 4.91
CA VAL A 127 -27.01 -4.97 3.52
C VAL A 127 -27.64 -6.21 2.89
N PRO A 128 -28.41 -6.08 1.80
CA PRO A 128 -29.08 -7.22 1.17
C PRO A 128 -28.08 -8.27 0.66
N LEU A 129 -28.43 -9.55 0.79
CA LEU A 129 -27.56 -10.65 0.34
C LEU A 129 -27.28 -10.64 -1.16
N ASP A 130 -28.23 -10.16 -1.96
CA ASP A 130 -28.11 -10.03 -3.42
C ASP A 130 -27.20 -8.86 -3.86
N ALA A 131 -26.92 -7.94 -2.93
CA ALA A 131 -25.93 -6.87 -3.13
C ALA A 131 -24.50 -7.30 -2.72
N LEU A 132 -24.32 -8.46 -2.06
CA LEU A 132 -23.02 -8.91 -1.56
C LEU A 132 -22.36 -9.87 -2.57
N LEU A 133 -21.17 -9.54 -3.00
CA LEU A 133 -20.29 -10.40 -3.77
C LEU A 133 -19.08 -10.83 -2.92
N HIS A 134 -18.64 -12.07 -3.09
CA HIS A 134 -17.57 -12.65 -2.30
C HIS A 134 -16.34 -12.91 -3.17
N GLU A 135 -15.19 -12.47 -2.72
CA GLU A 135 -13.90 -12.91 -3.19
C GLU A 135 -13.24 -13.73 -2.06
N ASN A 136 -13.07 -15.04 -2.27
CA ASN A 136 -12.67 -16.01 -1.23
C ASN A 136 -11.29 -16.62 -1.47
N ASP A 137 -10.65 -16.33 -2.58
CA ASP A 137 -9.48 -17.08 -3.07
C ASP A 137 -8.16 -16.35 -2.80
N GLY A 138 -8.17 -15.03 -2.73
CA GLY A 138 -6.98 -14.21 -2.55
C GLY A 138 -6.35 -14.40 -1.17
N SER A 139 -5.05 -14.70 -1.16
CA SER A 139 -4.23 -14.85 0.04
C SER A 139 -3.39 -13.61 0.32
N THR A 140 -3.32 -12.68 -0.63
CA THR A 140 -2.66 -11.37 -0.53
C THR A 140 -3.59 -10.27 -0.99
N SER A 141 -3.30 -9.01 -0.59
CA SER A 141 -4.09 -7.86 -1.06
C SER A 141 -4.09 -7.73 -2.59
N TYR A 142 -2.98 -8.09 -3.25
CA TYR A 142 -2.87 -8.03 -4.71
C TYR A 142 -3.80 -9.07 -5.36
N GLU A 143 -3.71 -10.32 -4.94
CA GLU A 143 -4.55 -11.41 -5.47
C GLU A 143 -6.04 -11.15 -5.26
N SER A 144 -6.42 -10.64 -4.07
CA SER A 144 -7.82 -10.31 -3.80
C SER A 144 -8.33 -9.18 -4.69
N VAL A 145 -7.55 -8.11 -4.88
CA VAL A 145 -7.98 -6.97 -5.71
C VAL A 145 -7.99 -7.34 -7.20
N GLU A 146 -7.05 -8.17 -7.68
CA GLU A 146 -7.04 -8.70 -9.04
C GLU A 146 -8.30 -9.56 -9.29
N ALA A 147 -8.65 -10.46 -8.37
CA ALA A 147 -9.86 -11.26 -8.46
C ALA A 147 -11.15 -10.41 -8.42
N VAL A 148 -11.17 -9.33 -7.63
CA VAL A 148 -12.25 -8.34 -7.64
C VAL A 148 -12.36 -7.64 -9.00
N ALA A 149 -11.23 -7.25 -9.61
CA ALA A 149 -11.23 -6.62 -10.93
C ALA A 149 -11.84 -7.56 -11.99
N ASP A 150 -11.46 -8.83 -12.01
CA ASP A 150 -12.04 -9.84 -12.91
C ASP A 150 -13.54 -10.03 -12.67
N LEU A 151 -13.96 -10.08 -11.39
CA LEU A 151 -15.36 -10.25 -10.99
C LEU A 151 -16.24 -9.07 -11.40
N LEU A 152 -15.72 -7.83 -11.32
CA LEU A 152 -16.41 -6.61 -11.74
C LEU A 152 -16.37 -6.43 -13.26
N ALA A 153 -15.24 -6.69 -13.92
CA ALA A 153 -15.10 -6.63 -15.37
C ALA A 153 -16.10 -7.54 -16.10
N ALA A 154 -16.36 -8.75 -15.56
CA ALA A 154 -17.39 -9.65 -16.07
C ALA A 154 -18.81 -9.04 -16.05
N ARG A 155 -19.01 -7.93 -15.33
CA ARG A 155 -20.26 -7.16 -15.22
C ARG A 155 -20.21 -5.82 -15.94
N GLY A 156 -19.06 -5.46 -16.51
CA GLY A 156 -18.83 -4.15 -17.15
C GLY A 156 -18.70 -3.01 -16.14
N LEU A 157 -18.20 -3.31 -14.93
CA LEU A 157 -18.03 -2.37 -13.82
C LEU A 157 -16.54 -2.20 -13.53
N ASP A 158 -16.10 -0.97 -13.21
CA ASP A 158 -14.70 -0.66 -12.92
C ASP A 158 -14.50 0.46 -11.89
N GLU A 159 -15.54 1.27 -11.59
CA GLU A 159 -15.45 2.31 -10.56
C GLU A 159 -15.67 1.73 -9.16
N VAL A 160 -14.68 1.84 -8.27
CA VAL A 160 -14.74 1.24 -6.93
C VAL A 160 -14.39 2.21 -5.81
N LEU A 161 -15.05 2.06 -4.67
CA LEU A 161 -14.68 2.68 -3.40
C LEU A 161 -14.08 1.60 -2.48
N ILE A 162 -12.79 1.68 -2.23
CA ILE A 162 -12.09 0.73 -1.37
C ILE A 162 -12.20 1.16 0.08
N VAL A 163 -12.76 0.29 0.92
CA VAL A 163 -12.85 0.47 2.37
C VAL A 163 -11.73 -0.32 3.06
N THR A 164 -10.87 0.40 3.78
CA THR A 164 -9.72 -0.18 4.49
C THR A 164 -9.26 0.71 5.65
N ASP A 165 -8.15 0.34 6.31
CA ASP A 165 -7.52 1.20 7.32
C ASP A 165 -6.71 2.35 6.69
N PRO A 166 -6.57 3.51 7.37
CA PRO A 166 -5.85 4.67 6.85
C PRO A 166 -4.43 4.40 6.35
N TYR A 167 -3.66 3.58 7.07
CA TYR A 167 -2.29 3.24 6.68
C TYR A 167 -2.21 2.36 5.42
N HIS A 168 -3.29 1.61 5.10
CA HIS A 168 -3.33 0.68 3.97
C HIS A 168 -4.02 1.27 2.71
N ALA A 169 -4.63 2.44 2.84
CA ALA A 169 -5.44 3.07 1.80
C ALA A 169 -4.68 3.33 0.49
N LEU A 170 -3.49 3.93 0.58
CA LEU A 170 -2.68 4.22 -0.61
C LEU A 170 -2.29 2.95 -1.36
N ARG A 171 -1.80 1.93 -0.63
CA ARG A 171 -1.40 0.67 -1.24
C ARG A 171 -2.57 -0.04 -1.91
N SER A 172 -3.73 -0.11 -1.25
CA SER A 172 -4.93 -0.74 -1.80
C SER A 172 -5.38 -0.02 -3.08
N ARG A 173 -5.37 1.32 -3.11
CA ARG A 173 -5.68 2.11 -4.30
C ARG A 173 -4.71 1.84 -5.43
N LEU A 174 -3.41 1.88 -5.18
CA LEU A 174 -2.39 1.66 -6.22
C LEU A 174 -2.48 0.26 -6.84
N ILE A 175 -2.78 -0.77 -6.03
CA ILE A 175 -3.02 -2.12 -6.54
C ILE A 175 -4.26 -2.13 -7.44
N ALA A 176 -5.36 -1.50 -7.03
CA ALA A 176 -6.59 -1.45 -7.80
C ALA A 176 -6.41 -0.73 -9.15
N GLU A 177 -5.70 0.42 -9.15
CA GLU A 177 -5.35 1.15 -10.36
C GLU A 177 -4.44 0.29 -11.29
N GLU A 178 -3.50 -0.48 -10.74
CA GLU A 178 -2.61 -1.36 -11.51
C GLU A 178 -3.37 -2.50 -12.20
N VAL A 179 -4.42 -3.04 -11.58
CA VAL A 179 -5.25 -4.10 -12.16
C VAL A 179 -6.41 -3.57 -13.00
N GLY A 180 -6.49 -2.24 -13.22
CA GLY A 180 -7.41 -1.61 -14.16
C GLY A 180 -8.73 -1.10 -13.58
N LEU A 181 -8.85 -0.99 -12.25
CA LEU A 181 -10.01 -0.37 -11.59
C LEU A 181 -9.80 1.15 -11.45
N ASP A 182 -10.88 1.92 -11.60
CA ASP A 182 -10.93 3.34 -11.19
C ASP A 182 -11.25 3.40 -9.69
N ALA A 183 -10.19 3.55 -8.87
CA ALA A 183 -10.27 3.32 -7.45
C ALA A 183 -10.19 4.61 -6.63
N ARG A 184 -11.23 4.84 -5.84
CA ARG A 184 -11.26 5.78 -4.73
C ARG A 184 -11.12 5.03 -3.41
N VAL A 185 -10.80 5.74 -2.32
CA VAL A 185 -10.65 5.12 -0.99
C VAL A 185 -11.46 5.89 0.04
N SER A 186 -12.06 5.13 0.96
CA SER A 186 -12.68 5.65 2.18
C SER A 186 -12.14 4.84 3.36
N SER A 187 -11.45 5.50 4.25
CA SER A 187 -10.79 4.85 5.37
C SER A 187 -11.67 4.83 6.61
N THR A 188 -11.68 3.70 7.34
CA THR A 188 -12.43 3.65 8.60
C THR A 188 -11.84 4.58 9.66
N ASP A 189 -12.69 5.38 10.29
CA ASP A 189 -12.32 6.25 11.41
C ASP A 189 -12.12 5.49 12.72
N THR A 190 -12.71 4.29 12.82
CA THR A 190 -12.71 3.44 14.01
C THR A 190 -11.62 2.37 13.99
N SER A 191 -10.56 2.58 13.16
CA SER A 191 -9.45 1.64 13.10
C SER A 191 -8.88 1.37 14.49
N VAL A 192 -8.77 0.09 14.84
CA VAL A 192 -8.18 -0.36 16.12
C VAL A 192 -6.66 -0.16 16.17
N VAL A 193 -6.04 0.12 15.02
CA VAL A 193 -4.61 0.41 14.90
C VAL A 193 -4.38 1.89 15.17
N THR A 194 -4.03 2.21 16.41
CA THR A 194 -3.88 3.60 16.88
C THR A 194 -2.49 3.89 17.44
N GLY A 195 -2.19 5.17 17.68
CA GLY A 195 -0.96 5.60 18.37
C GLY A 195 0.32 5.18 17.64
N GLY A 196 1.29 4.66 18.39
CA GLY A 196 2.59 4.24 17.87
C GLY A 196 2.55 3.09 16.87
N GLU A 197 1.58 2.19 16.98
CA GLU A 197 1.39 1.11 16.02
C GLU A 197 0.87 1.65 14.66
N SER A 198 -0.05 2.60 14.69
CA SER A 198 -0.51 3.28 13.48
C SER A 198 0.66 3.99 12.77
N LEU A 199 1.46 4.75 13.53
CA LEU A 199 2.65 5.41 12.97
C LEU A 199 3.62 4.39 12.36
N ARG A 200 3.89 3.28 13.05
CA ARG A 200 4.76 2.22 12.55
C ARG A 200 4.26 1.66 11.21
N ARG A 201 2.96 1.39 11.10
CA ARG A 201 2.37 0.88 9.86
C ARG A 201 2.42 1.89 8.72
N HIS A 202 2.14 3.18 8.98
CA HIS A 202 2.34 4.22 7.97
C HIS A 202 3.78 4.29 7.47
N LEU A 203 4.77 4.11 8.37
CA LEU A 203 6.19 4.07 7.99
C LEU A 203 6.59 2.82 7.18
N GLN A 204 5.86 1.72 7.34
CA GLN A 204 6.09 0.47 6.60
C GLN A 204 5.47 0.49 5.20
N GLU A 205 4.39 1.24 5.01
CA GLU A 205 3.69 1.38 3.72
C GLU A 205 4.28 2.51 2.85
N ALA A 206 5.15 3.37 3.40
CA ALA A 206 5.84 4.45 2.69
C ALA A 206 7.13 3.96 2.02
#